data_9ae9bb6f041a541333d5567118a89f47
#
_entry.id   9ae9bb6f041a541333d5567118a89f47
#
_cell.length_a   1.000
_cell.length_b   1.000
_cell.length_c   1.000
_cell.angle_alpha   90.00
_cell.angle_beta   90.00
_cell.angle_gamma   90.00
#
_symmetry.space_group_name_H-M   'P 1'
#
loop_
_entity.id
_entity.type
_entity.pdbx_description
1 polymer ?
#
loop_
_entity_poly.entity_id
_entity_poly.type
_entity_poly.pdbx_seq_one_letter_code
_entity_poly.pdbx_strand_id
1 'polypeptide(L)'
;MFHRKDMRRFLAARDIRAVYRLLQQCGVSQRAIAARTGQSQSEISEIIAGLRRVNSYALLERIAMGLDIPRGWMGLAYDVDLVDQTPRGPR
;
A
#
# COMPACT_ATOMS: atom_id res chain seq x y z
N MET A 1 0.45 -13.16 -12.77
CA MET A 1 0.49 -11.77 -12.25
C MET A 1 -0.91 -11.33 -11.86
N PHE A 2 -1.02 -10.49 -10.86
CA PHE A 2 -2.34 -10.05 -10.39
C PHE A 2 -2.99 -9.12 -11.42
N HIS A 3 -4.32 -9.06 -11.37
CA HIS A 3 -5.10 -8.23 -12.27
C HIS A 3 -4.96 -6.76 -11.88
N ARG A 4 -4.51 -5.93 -12.81
CA ARG A 4 -4.29 -4.51 -12.55
C ARG A 4 -5.57 -3.80 -12.10
N LYS A 5 -6.70 -4.13 -12.73
CA LYS A 5 -7.99 -3.53 -12.38
C LYS A 5 -8.35 -3.76 -10.92
N ASP A 6 -8.24 -5.02 -10.49
CA ASP A 6 -8.59 -5.38 -9.12
C ASP A 6 -7.63 -4.73 -8.14
N MET A 7 -6.34 -4.80 -8.45
CA MET A 7 -5.34 -4.20 -7.58
C MET A 7 -5.55 -2.70 -7.45
N ARG A 8 -5.80 -1.99 -8.54
CA ARG A 8 -6.03 -0.55 -8.49
C ARG A 8 -7.26 -0.20 -7.69
N ARG A 9 -8.32 -0.98 -7.84
CA ARG A 9 -9.55 -0.75 -7.09
C ARG A 9 -9.32 -0.93 -5.59
N PHE A 10 -8.63 -2.00 -5.21
CA PHE A 10 -8.33 -2.25 -3.81
C PHE A 10 -7.42 -1.16 -3.23
N LEU A 11 -6.44 -0.71 -4.01
CA LEU A 11 -5.53 0.35 -3.58
C LEU A 11 -6.26 1.67 -3.42
N ALA A 12 -7.14 2.01 -4.35
CA ALA A 12 -7.92 3.24 -4.27
C ALA A 12 -8.81 3.25 -3.03
N ALA A 13 -9.34 2.10 -2.65
CA ALA A 13 -10.16 1.94 -1.45
C ALA A 13 -9.31 1.80 -0.19
N ARG A 14 -7.98 1.72 -0.34
CA ARG A 14 -7.05 1.46 0.77
C ARG A 14 -7.38 0.16 1.50
N ASP A 15 -7.89 -0.81 0.76
CA ASP A 15 -8.24 -2.12 1.29
C ASP A 15 -7.00 -3.01 1.29
N ILE A 16 -6.15 -2.80 2.27
CA ILE A 16 -4.85 -3.49 2.34
C ILE A 16 -5.02 -4.99 2.52
N ARG A 17 -6.07 -5.41 3.23
CA ARG A 17 -6.36 -6.84 3.37
C ARG A 17 -6.53 -7.49 1.98
N ALA A 18 -7.34 -6.86 1.12
CA ALA A 18 -7.58 -7.39 -0.21
C ALA A 18 -6.30 -7.36 -1.05
N VAL A 19 -5.50 -6.28 -0.91
CA VAL A 19 -4.23 -6.16 -1.61
C VAL A 19 -3.31 -7.31 -1.23
N TYR A 20 -3.16 -7.57 0.07
CA TYR A 20 -2.26 -8.62 0.54
C TYR A 20 -2.76 -10.01 0.13
N ARG A 21 -4.08 -10.23 0.17
CA ARG A 21 -4.64 -11.51 -0.27
C ARG A 21 -4.40 -11.74 -1.76
N LEU A 22 -4.52 -10.68 -2.55
CA LEU A 22 -4.26 -10.77 -3.98
C LEU A 22 -2.79 -11.08 -4.25
N LEU A 23 -1.88 -10.46 -3.51
CA LEU A 23 -0.45 -10.76 -3.62
C LEU A 23 -0.17 -12.22 -3.29
N GLN A 24 -0.82 -12.77 -2.28
CA GLN A 24 -0.65 -14.17 -1.94
C GLN A 24 -1.13 -15.08 -3.07
N GLN A 25 -2.23 -14.73 -3.71
CA GLN A 25 -2.73 -15.49 -4.84
C GLN A 25 -1.73 -15.49 -5.99
N CYS A 26 -0.91 -14.45 -6.07
CA CYS A 26 0.13 -14.34 -7.10
C CYS A 26 1.45 -14.97 -6.67
N GLY A 27 1.47 -15.64 -5.53
CA GLY A 27 2.66 -16.36 -5.07
C GLY A 27 3.57 -15.56 -4.14
N VAL A 28 3.14 -14.38 -3.70
CA VAL A 28 3.94 -13.57 -2.77
C VAL A 28 3.61 -14.01 -1.34
N SER A 29 4.61 -14.49 -0.62
CA SER A 29 4.40 -14.98 0.74
C SER A 29 4.21 -13.85 1.74
N GLN A 30 3.61 -14.17 2.90
CA GLN A 30 3.48 -13.20 3.99
C GLN A 30 4.84 -12.69 4.43
N ARG A 31 5.84 -13.57 4.46
CA ARG A 31 7.21 -13.18 4.81
C ARG A 31 7.76 -12.14 3.83
N ALA A 32 7.53 -12.34 2.54
CA ALA A 32 7.99 -11.41 1.52
C ALA A 32 7.28 -10.06 1.67
N ILE A 33 5.98 -10.07 1.92
CA ILE A 33 5.22 -8.83 2.14
C ILE A 33 5.79 -8.10 3.36
N ALA A 34 6.02 -8.83 4.45
CA ALA A 34 6.55 -8.26 5.68
C ALA A 34 7.91 -7.60 5.43
N ALA A 35 8.80 -8.30 4.72
CA ALA A 35 10.12 -7.78 4.43
C ALA A 35 10.07 -6.50 3.60
N ARG A 36 9.17 -6.43 2.62
CA ARG A 36 9.06 -5.27 1.74
C ARG A 36 8.42 -4.07 2.42
N THR A 37 7.45 -4.31 3.29
CA THR A 37 6.70 -3.21 3.91
C THR A 37 7.29 -2.77 5.25
N GLY A 38 8.25 -3.53 5.78
CA GLY A 38 8.81 -3.26 7.09
C GLY A 38 7.89 -3.62 8.23
N GLN A 39 6.84 -4.40 7.97
CA GLN A 39 5.93 -4.88 8.99
C GLN A 39 6.39 -6.26 9.49
N SER A 40 5.93 -6.64 10.67
CA SER A 40 6.20 -7.99 11.15
C SER A 40 5.29 -8.98 10.44
N GLN A 41 5.70 -10.24 10.42
CA GLN A 41 4.87 -11.29 9.82
C GLN A 41 3.54 -11.42 10.56
N SER A 42 3.55 -11.22 11.89
CA SER A 42 2.34 -11.21 12.70
C SER A 42 1.36 -10.12 12.24
N GLU A 43 1.87 -8.92 11.99
CA GLU A 43 1.03 -7.85 11.49
C GLU A 43 0.40 -8.21 10.15
N ILE A 44 1.18 -8.76 9.23
CA ILE A 44 0.68 -9.16 7.92
C ILE A 44 -0.44 -10.20 8.10
N SER A 45 -0.21 -11.19 8.95
CA SER A 45 -1.18 -12.23 9.22
C SER A 45 -2.48 -11.67 9.78
N GLU A 46 -2.37 -10.72 10.72
CA GLU A 46 -3.54 -10.08 11.33
C GLU A 46 -4.33 -9.25 10.32
N ILE A 47 -3.63 -8.55 9.44
CA ILE A 47 -4.29 -7.76 8.39
C ILE A 47 -5.06 -8.68 7.45
N ILE A 48 -4.44 -9.77 7.02
CA ILE A 48 -5.07 -10.72 6.11
C ILE A 48 -6.28 -11.38 6.76
N ALA A 49 -6.18 -11.68 8.05
CA ALA A 49 -7.28 -12.28 8.79
C ALA A 49 -8.42 -11.30 9.12
N GLY A 50 -8.20 -10.02 8.88
CA GLY A 50 -9.21 -9.00 9.16
C GLY A 50 -9.23 -8.54 10.61
N LEU A 51 -8.19 -8.90 11.39
CA LEU A 51 -8.10 -8.55 12.80
C LEU A 51 -7.46 -7.18 13.03
N ARG A 52 -6.83 -6.63 12.00
CA ARG A 52 -6.13 -5.36 12.09
C ARG A 52 -6.37 -4.58 10.82
N ARG A 53 -6.64 -3.28 10.97
CA ARG A 53 -6.83 -2.38 9.84
C ARG A 53 -5.63 -1.47 9.69
N VAL A 54 -5.33 -1.10 8.45
CA VAL A 54 -4.27 -0.14 8.16
C VAL A 54 -4.93 1.23 7.98
N ASN A 55 -4.80 2.06 9.00
CA ASN A 55 -5.38 3.41 9.00
C ASN A 55 -4.33 4.51 8.97
N SER A 56 -3.11 4.19 9.33
CA SER A 56 -2.04 5.17 9.42
C SER A 56 -1.57 5.60 8.03
N TYR A 57 -1.57 6.90 7.79
CA TYR A 57 -1.04 7.44 6.54
C TYR A 57 0.43 7.06 6.34
N ALA A 58 1.21 7.15 7.41
CA ALA A 58 2.63 6.80 7.35
C ALA A 58 2.82 5.33 6.96
N LEU A 59 1.97 4.45 7.48
CA LEU A 59 2.07 3.03 7.14
C LEU A 59 1.65 2.78 5.69
N LEU A 60 0.61 3.47 5.23
CA LEU A 60 0.20 3.38 3.83
C LEU A 60 1.33 3.81 2.89
N GLU A 61 2.03 4.88 3.25
CA GLU A 61 3.19 5.32 2.47
C GLU A 61 4.28 4.26 2.43
N ARG A 62 4.59 3.66 3.58
CA ARG A 62 5.59 2.61 3.65
C ARG A 62 5.22 1.40 2.80
N ILE A 63 3.96 1.03 2.84
CA ILE A 63 3.46 -0.09 2.04
C ILE A 63 3.61 0.23 0.55
N ALA A 64 3.21 1.43 0.15
CA ALA A 64 3.34 1.84 -1.24
C ALA A 64 4.79 1.81 -1.70
N MET A 65 5.69 2.36 -0.91
CA MET A 65 7.11 2.37 -1.25
C MET A 65 7.70 0.96 -1.30
N GLY A 66 7.36 0.15 -0.31
CA GLY A 66 7.91 -1.20 -0.22
C GLY A 66 7.46 -2.12 -1.33
N LEU A 67 6.25 -1.91 -1.85
CA LEU A 67 5.68 -2.74 -2.91
C LEU A 67 5.78 -2.06 -4.28
N ASP A 68 6.47 -0.94 -4.37
CA ASP A 68 6.62 -0.18 -5.61
C ASP A 68 5.27 0.23 -6.21
N ILE A 69 4.34 0.63 -5.34
CA ILE A 69 3.02 1.08 -5.76
C ILE A 69 3.05 2.60 -5.89
N PRO A 70 2.60 3.16 -7.03
CA PRO A 70 2.49 4.60 -7.15
C PRO A 70 1.55 5.15 -6.07
N ARG A 71 2.00 6.18 -5.35
CA ARG A 71 1.22 6.75 -4.25
C ARG A 71 -0.17 7.20 -4.67
N GLY A 72 -0.27 7.75 -5.87
CA GLY A 72 -1.55 8.22 -6.38
C GLY A 72 -2.60 7.12 -6.49
N TRP A 73 -2.19 5.87 -6.61
CA TRP A 73 -3.14 4.76 -6.70
C TRP A 73 -3.91 4.56 -5.39
N MET A 74 -3.33 4.98 -4.26
CA MET A 74 -3.99 4.93 -2.96
C MET A 74 -4.47 6.32 -2.51
N GLY A 75 -4.41 7.30 -3.39
CA GLY A 75 -4.80 8.66 -3.04
C GLY A 75 -3.84 9.34 -2.08
N LEU A 76 -2.60 8.86 -1.99
CA LEU A 76 -1.60 9.47 -1.15
C LEU A 76 -0.93 10.62 -1.90
N ALA A 77 -0.57 11.67 -1.17
CA ALA A 77 0.13 12.79 -1.78
C ALA A 77 1.53 12.38 -2.20
N TYR A 78 1.98 12.88 -3.35
CA TYR A 78 3.37 12.74 -3.73
C TYR A 78 4.20 13.73 -2.93
N ASP A 79 5.48 13.42 -2.76
CA ASP A 79 6.40 14.35 -2.12
C ASP A 79 6.49 15.57 -3.02
N VAL A 80 6.24 16.62 -2.47
CA VAL A 80 6.07 17.80 -3.25
C VAL A 80 7.38 18.51 -3.45
N ASP A 81 7.38 18.06 -3.63
CA ASP A 81 8.03 18.55 -3.65
C ASP A 81 8.04 19.06 -4.18
N LEU A 82 7.70 18.63 -4.01
CA LEU A 82 7.36 18.76 -4.43
C LEU A 82 6.67 19.57 -4.54
N VAL A 83 6.53 19.62 -4.40
CA VAL A 83 5.84 20.33 -4.39
C VAL A 83 5.48 21.19 -4.45
N ASP A 84 5.71 21.19 -4.43
CA ASP A 84 5.27 22.01 -4.40
C ASP A 84 5.15 22.67 -4.45
N GLN A 85 5.41 22.60 -4.42
CA GLN A 85 5.21 23.15 -4.47
C GLN A 85 4.78 23.88 -4.80
N THR A 86 5.04 23.88 -4.91
CA THR A 86 4.58 24.58 -5.15
C THR A 86 4.06 25.12 -5.58
N PRO A 87 4.18 25.30 -5.57
CA PRO A 87 3.62 25.80 -5.86
C PRO A 87 3.06 26.09 -6.26
N ARG A 88 3.12 26.15 -6.15
CA ARG A 88 2.55 26.46 -6.47
C ARG A 88 1.96 27.00 -6.58
N GLY A 89 2.37 26.92 -6.42
CA GLY A 89 1.90 27.31 -6.37
C GLY A 89 1.50 27.51 -6.31
N PRO A 90 1.54 27.74 -6.35
CA PRO A 90 1.06 27.82 -6.21
C PRO A 90 0.56 27.87 -6.23
N ARG A 91 0.57 28.02 -6.06
CA ARG A 91 0.16 27.98 -6.18
C ARG A 91 -0.51 28.29 -6.42
#